data_ecb456c3cf1eae2d56e75fda3ddc27b7
#
_entry.id   ecb456c3cf1eae2d56e75fda3ddc27b7
#
_cell.length_a   1.000
_cell.length_b   1.000
_cell.length_c   1.000
_cell.angle_alpha   90.00
_cell.angle_beta   90.00
_cell.angle_gamma   90.00
#
_symmetry.space_group_name_H-M   'P 1'
#
loop_
_entity.id
_entity.type
_entity.pdbx_description
1 polymer ?
#
loop_
_entity_poly.entity_id
_entity_poly.type
_entity_poly.pdbx_seq_one_letter_code
_entity_poly.pdbx_strand_id
1 'polypeptide(L)'
;ENQNFPNSGQLDMFKVSPILKSTIKKKGIVISNITSLQKYVSKLFNNKLVGLFILHHNSNPVGLSISESSNKISYVLFNNKVNLESSLSVLKPILQSDDIEKIFFDSKLFIKILLEKNIKIKGKVFDIVIADYLINPDTNRTLLGMIQKHDIPTINFELLNLNTEEDISNYLIESASVLIVLKNLLSGIIEDTRLEKLLYNVELPLVKVLLCMENNGISINKNSLLAYSESLTKKISLLEKNIFLASEIKFNIASPKQLGDVLFNKMKLSDKPKKTKSGQFSTNESELLKLKGTHQIIDDILLFRTYQKLLTTYVNALPLLIDPH
;
A
#
# COMPACT_ATOMS: atom_id res chain seq x y z
N GLU A 1 -53.92 -5.75 8.08
CA GLU A 1 -52.78 -5.08 8.78
C GLU A 1 -51.55 -5.11 7.88
N ASN A 2 -51.33 -3.99 7.19
CA ASN A 2 -50.21 -3.79 6.29
C ASN A 2 -49.01 -3.30 7.10
N GLN A 3 -47.95 -4.10 7.19
CA GLN A 3 -46.64 -3.66 7.67
C GLN A 3 -45.82 -3.15 6.49
N ASN A 4 -45.68 -1.84 6.43
CA ASN A 4 -44.74 -1.14 5.52
C ASN A 4 -43.31 -1.40 5.96
N PHE A 5 -42.51 -2.07 5.12
CA PHE A 5 -41.05 -2.07 5.23
C PHE A 5 -40.51 -0.79 4.61
N PRO A 6 -39.59 -0.06 5.24
CA PRO A 6 -39.00 1.13 4.64
C PRO A 6 -38.06 0.73 3.49
N ASN A 7 -38.23 1.42 2.37
CA ASN A 7 -37.37 1.34 1.18
C ASN A 7 -35.91 1.47 1.55
N SER A 8 -35.10 0.49 1.14
CA SER A 8 -33.65 0.57 1.12
C SER A 8 -33.23 1.69 0.16
N GLY A 9 -32.86 2.84 0.73
CA GLY A 9 -32.29 3.94 -0.04
C GLY A 9 -30.98 3.47 -0.70
N GLN A 10 -30.92 3.55 -2.01
CA GLN A 10 -29.69 3.53 -2.79
C GLN A 10 -28.79 4.63 -2.24
N LEU A 11 -27.67 4.24 -1.62
CA LEU A 11 -26.60 5.16 -1.26
C LEU A 11 -26.04 5.75 -2.55
N ASP A 12 -26.22 7.04 -2.73
CA ASP A 12 -25.67 7.84 -3.80
C ASP A 12 -24.13 7.80 -3.73
N MET A 13 -23.52 6.95 -4.55
CA MET A 13 -22.05 6.71 -4.58
C MET A 13 -21.25 7.87 -5.19
N PHE A 14 -21.85 9.04 -5.41
CA PHE A 14 -21.23 10.20 -6.07
C PHE A 14 -21.43 11.54 -5.35
N LYS A 15 -21.75 11.54 -4.07
CA LYS A 15 -21.60 12.78 -3.30
C LYS A 15 -20.12 12.93 -2.95
N VAL A 16 -19.38 13.62 -3.80
CA VAL A 16 -18.13 14.29 -3.41
C VAL A 16 -18.52 15.28 -2.31
N SER A 17 -18.33 14.91 -1.07
CA SER A 17 -18.49 15.81 0.07
C SER A 17 -17.59 17.01 -0.17
N PRO A 18 -18.07 18.26 0.01
CA PRO A 18 -17.23 19.43 -0.11
C PRO A 18 -16.08 19.27 0.87
N ILE A 19 -14.85 19.32 0.36
CA ILE A 19 -13.62 19.31 1.15
C ILE A 19 -13.77 20.38 2.23
N LEU A 20 -13.91 19.97 3.48
CA LEU A 20 -13.98 20.86 4.63
C LEU A 20 -12.69 21.69 4.62
N LYS A 21 -12.78 22.94 4.22
CA LYS A 21 -11.68 23.89 4.29
C LYS A 21 -11.38 24.13 5.78
N SER A 22 -10.43 23.40 6.33
CA SER A 22 -9.85 23.75 7.61
C SER A 22 -9.06 25.06 7.42
N THR A 23 -9.57 26.13 7.96
CA THR A 23 -8.96 27.46 7.87
C THR A 23 -7.86 27.70 8.90
N ILE A 24 -7.59 26.73 9.79
CA ILE A 24 -6.59 26.88 10.85
C ILE A 24 -5.30 26.18 10.41
N LYS A 25 -4.35 26.96 9.90
CA LYS A 25 -2.97 26.51 9.65
C LYS A 25 -2.32 26.16 10.99
N LYS A 26 -1.97 24.89 11.20
CA LYS A 26 -1.27 24.45 12.39
C LYS A 26 0.15 25.03 12.41
N LYS A 27 0.69 25.26 13.60
CA LYS A 27 2.04 25.76 13.77
C LYS A 27 2.95 24.65 14.27
N GLY A 28 4.12 24.52 13.66
CA GLY A 28 5.20 23.63 14.11
C GLY A 28 6.45 24.41 14.44
N ILE A 29 7.28 23.85 15.31
CA ILE A 29 8.58 24.42 15.68
C ILE A 29 9.64 23.77 14.79
N VAL A 30 10.34 24.58 13.99
CA VAL A 30 11.46 24.09 13.20
C VAL A 30 12.69 23.85 14.08
N ILE A 31 13.34 22.71 13.90
CA ILE A 31 14.60 22.34 14.55
C ILE A 31 15.68 22.36 13.47
N SER A 32 16.55 23.36 13.51
CA SER A 32 17.49 23.67 12.44
C SER A 32 18.90 23.06 12.60
N ASN A 33 19.19 22.47 13.77
CA ASN A 33 20.50 21.88 14.05
C ASN A 33 20.45 20.78 15.10
N ILE A 34 21.49 19.95 15.16
CA ILE A 34 21.58 18.77 16.02
C ILE A 34 21.52 19.14 17.51
N THR A 35 22.17 20.21 17.93
CA THR A 35 22.14 20.67 19.35
C THR A 35 20.74 21.03 19.81
N SER A 36 19.98 21.72 18.95
CA SER A 36 18.58 22.04 19.21
C SER A 36 17.72 20.78 19.28
N LEU A 37 17.98 19.78 18.41
CA LEU A 37 17.31 18.49 18.44
C LEU A 37 17.61 17.72 19.74
N GLN A 38 18.88 17.68 20.17
CA GLN A 38 19.27 17.06 21.44
C GLN A 38 18.54 17.69 22.64
N LYS A 39 18.53 19.04 22.69
CA LYS A 39 17.82 19.79 23.73
C LYS A 39 16.29 19.54 23.70
N TYR A 40 15.73 19.36 22.53
CA TYR A 40 14.32 19.03 22.38
C TYR A 40 14.04 17.59 22.84
N VAL A 41 14.84 16.63 22.39
CA VAL A 41 14.70 15.20 22.73
C VAL A 41 14.81 14.98 24.24
N SER A 42 15.71 15.71 24.95
CA SER A 42 15.79 15.60 26.41
C SER A 42 14.48 15.97 27.14
N LYS A 43 13.66 16.86 26.54
CA LYS A 43 12.35 17.23 27.10
C LYS A 43 11.26 16.19 26.79
N LEU A 44 11.43 15.39 25.73
CA LEU A 44 10.45 14.36 25.35
C LEU A 44 10.31 13.25 26.40
N PHE A 45 11.30 13.04 27.25
CA PHE A 45 11.21 12.06 28.35
C PHE A 45 10.10 12.34 29.36
N ASN A 46 9.59 13.55 29.39
CA ASN A 46 8.44 13.91 30.21
C ASN A 46 7.10 13.51 29.60
N ASN A 47 7.10 13.03 28.37
CA ASN A 47 5.87 12.64 27.67
C ASN A 47 5.66 11.12 27.75
N LYS A 48 4.39 10.71 27.76
CA LYS A 48 4.01 9.29 27.73
C LYS A 48 3.97 8.71 26.32
N LEU A 49 3.89 9.57 25.31
CA LEU A 49 3.80 9.18 23.90
C LEU A 49 4.54 10.18 23.00
N VAL A 50 4.95 9.70 21.82
CA VAL A 50 5.54 10.50 20.74
C VAL A 50 5.11 9.95 19.39
N GLY A 51 4.58 10.82 18.53
CA GLY A 51 4.35 10.50 17.11
C GLY A 51 5.59 10.86 16.29
N LEU A 52 5.99 9.97 15.40
CA LEU A 52 7.15 10.13 14.52
C LEU A 52 6.75 9.87 13.07
N PHE A 53 7.05 10.82 12.18
CA PHE A 53 6.75 10.71 10.77
C PHE A 53 7.95 11.16 9.93
N ILE A 54 8.44 10.31 9.03
CA ILE A 54 9.49 10.62 8.06
C ILE A 54 8.83 10.88 6.71
N LEU A 55 9.07 12.04 6.15
CA LEU A 55 8.62 12.37 4.80
C LEU A 55 9.68 11.97 3.78
N HIS A 56 9.26 11.20 2.79
CA HIS A 56 10.07 10.88 1.61
C HIS A 56 9.51 11.61 0.39
N HIS A 57 10.40 12.15 -0.42
CA HIS A 57 10.08 12.71 -1.73
C HIS A 57 11.05 12.12 -2.76
N ASN A 58 10.50 11.53 -3.85
CA ASN A 58 11.30 10.82 -4.86
C ASN A 58 12.26 9.77 -4.23
N SER A 59 11.75 8.97 -3.30
CA SER A 59 12.48 7.95 -2.52
C SER A 59 13.56 8.47 -1.57
N ASN A 60 13.78 9.80 -1.49
CA ASN A 60 14.71 10.40 -0.57
C ASN A 60 14.02 10.94 0.68
N PRO A 61 14.55 10.73 1.88
CA PRO A 61 14.03 11.36 3.08
C PRO A 61 14.33 12.87 3.04
N VAL A 62 13.27 13.69 3.16
CA VAL A 62 13.37 15.16 3.10
C VAL A 62 13.12 15.83 4.42
N GLY A 63 12.55 15.14 5.38
CA GLY A 63 12.32 15.68 6.72
C GLY A 63 11.71 14.66 7.68
N LEU A 64 11.71 15.05 8.95
CA LEU A 64 11.15 14.28 10.06
C LEU A 64 10.28 15.21 10.91
N SER A 65 9.09 14.78 11.28
CA SER A 65 8.28 15.47 12.28
C SER A 65 8.09 14.63 13.53
N ILE A 66 7.95 15.32 14.66
CA ILE A 66 7.81 14.77 15.99
C ILE A 66 6.61 15.46 16.64
N SER A 67 5.63 14.69 17.09
CA SER A 67 4.44 15.22 17.76
C SER A 67 4.31 14.67 19.18
N GLU A 68 4.05 15.58 20.13
CA GLU A 68 3.71 15.28 21.52
C GLU A 68 2.19 15.31 21.74
N SER A 69 1.50 16.05 20.89
CA SER A 69 0.04 16.12 20.77
C SER A 69 -0.33 16.62 19.37
N SER A 70 -1.61 16.65 19.02
CA SER A 70 -2.08 17.17 17.74
C SER A 70 -1.73 18.64 17.47
N ASN A 71 -1.39 19.41 18.51
CA ASN A 71 -1.05 20.84 18.42
C ASN A 71 0.37 21.18 18.87
N LYS A 72 1.14 20.21 19.36
CA LYS A 72 2.52 20.40 19.79
C LYS A 72 3.44 19.57 18.91
N ILE A 73 3.94 20.20 17.86
CA ILE A 73 4.68 19.56 16.77
C ILE A 73 6.00 20.27 16.60
N SER A 74 7.06 19.49 16.44
CA SER A 74 8.37 19.95 16.00
C SER A 74 8.80 19.18 14.78
N TYR A 75 9.59 19.79 13.89
CA TYR A 75 10.06 19.14 12.67
C TYR A 75 11.47 19.54 12.30
N VAL A 76 12.11 18.69 11.55
CA VAL A 76 13.45 18.85 10.98
C VAL A 76 13.35 18.77 9.47
N LEU A 77 13.84 19.76 8.76
CA LEU A 77 14.11 19.67 7.32
C LEU A 77 15.53 19.12 7.12
N PHE A 78 15.66 18.06 6.35
CA PHE A 78 16.96 17.45 6.13
C PHE A 78 17.80 18.28 5.16
N ASN A 79 19.05 18.48 5.56
CA ASN A 79 20.07 19.25 4.82
C ASN A 79 21.47 18.73 5.20
N ASN A 80 22.51 19.38 4.72
CA ASN A 80 23.90 19.00 5.00
C ASN A 80 24.30 19.06 6.50
N LYS A 81 23.55 19.80 7.32
CA LYS A 81 23.84 19.98 8.78
C LYS A 81 23.02 19.01 9.63
N VAL A 82 21.83 18.65 9.20
CA VAL A 82 20.91 17.72 9.90
C VAL A 82 20.29 16.81 8.87
N ASN A 83 20.60 15.54 8.93
CA ASN A 83 20.09 14.50 8.05
C ASN A 83 19.34 13.42 8.83
N LEU A 84 18.80 12.44 8.14
CA LEU A 84 18.06 11.34 8.76
C LEU A 84 18.92 10.59 9.78
N GLU A 85 20.16 10.26 9.45
CA GLU A 85 21.04 9.45 10.31
C GLU A 85 21.39 10.17 11.61
N SER A 86 21.79 11.43 11.53
CA SER A 86 22.08 12.25 12.71
C SER A 86 20.84 12.46 13.57
N SER A 87 19.69 12.63 12.95
CA SER A 87 18.40 12.78 13.67
C SER A 87 18.00 11.50 14.40
N LEU A 88 18.12 10.33 13.75
CA LEU A 88 17.83 9.04 14.38
C LEU A 88 18.80 8.70 15.51
N SER A 89 20.07 9.07 15.37
CA SER A 89 21.05 8.91 16.45
C SER A 89 20.67 9.70 17.70
N VAL A 90 20.19 10.94 17.54
CA VAL A 90 19.69 11.76 18.65
C VAL A 90 18.38 11.22 19.22
N LEU A 91 17.48 10.68 18.40
CA LEU A 91 16.21 10.09 18.83
C LEU A 91 16.37 8.70 19.46
N LYS A 92 17.52 8.04 19.31
CA LYS A 92 17.76 6.69 19.82
C LYS A 92 17.32 6.46 21.27
N PRO A 93 17.60 7.37 22.25
CA PRO A 93 17.14 7.17 23.63
C PRO A 93 15.62 7.11 23.75
N ILE A 94 14.87 7.92 23.01
CA ILE A 94 13.39 7.90 22.98
C ILE A 94 12.89 6.61 22.33
N LEU A 95 13.48 6.21 21.21
CA LEU A 95 13.12 4.99 20.49
C LEU A 95 13.36 3.73 21.34
N GLN A 96 14.34 3.76 22.23
CA GLN A 96 14.70 2.66 23.15
C GLN A 96 14.09 2.79 24.55
N SER A 97 13.27 3.80 24.82
CA SER A 97 12.56 3.92 26.09
C SER A 97 11.40 2.94 26.16
N ASP A 98 11.25 2.25 27.30
CA ASP A 98 10.09 1.38 27.55
C ASP A 98 8.87 2.18 28.03
N ASP A 99 9.07 3.40 28.58
CA ASP A 99 8.04 4.22 29.19
C ASP A 99 7.28 5.12 28.20
N ILE A 100 7.83 5.32 27.00
CA ILE A 100 7.26 6.21 25.98
C ILE A 100 6.64 5.35 24.86
N GLU A 101 5.35 5.52 24.60
CA GLU A 101 4.67 4.93 23.44
C GLU A 101 5.09 5.66 22.16
N LYS A 102 5.50 4.91 21.13
CA LYS A 102 5.86 5.45 19.81
C LYS A 102 4.72 5.21 18.83
N ILE A 103 4.30 6.26 18.16
CA ILE A 103 3.23 6.23 17.17
C ILE A 103 3.85 6.43 15.81
N PHE A 104 3.61 5.49 14.90
CA PHE A 104 4.04 5.54 13.52
C PHE A 104 2.84 5.47 12.58
N PHE A 105 2.96 6.09 11.41
CA PHE A 105 2.00 5.85 10.33
C PHE A 105 2.12 4.42 9.82
N ASP A 106 3.34 4.02 9.45
CA ASP A 106 3.74 2.67 9.03
C ASP A 106 5.00 2.30 9.81
N SER A 107 4.84 1.49 10.86
CA SER A 107 5.95 1.09 11.71
C SER A 107 6.94 0.18 10.99
N LYS A 108 6.49 -0.60 10.01
CA LYS A 108 7.36 -1.51 9.26
C LYS A 108 8.42 -0.74 8.48
N LEU A 109 8.00 0.31 7.75
CA LEU A 109 8.93 1.17 7.02
C LEU A 109 9.93 1.85 7.98
N PHE A 110 9.43 2.38 9.10
CA PHE A 110 10.27 3.05 10.09
C PHE A 110 11.28 2.09 10.73
N ILE A 111 10.84 0.89 11.14
CA ILE A 111 11.71 -0.13 11.74
C ILE A 111 12.77 -0.60 10.74
N LYS A 112 12.43 -0.74 9.45
CA LYS A 112 13.41 -1.08 8.41
C LYS A 112 14.57 -0.08 8.40
N ILE A 113 14.26 1.21 8.37
CA ILE A 113 15.28 2.29 8.42
C ILE A 113 16.13 2.21 9.69
N LEU A 114 15.51 1.92 10.84
CA LEU A 114 16.23 1.80 12.11
C LEU A 114 17.15 0.57 12.17
N LEU A 115 16.76 -0.54 11.58
CA LEU A 115 17.58 -1.76 11.53
C LEU A 115 18.87 -1.53 10.75
N GLU A 116 18.82 -0.80 9.63
CA GLU A 116 20.01 -0.39 8.86
C GLU A 116 21.00 0.43 9.70
N LYS A 117 20.52 1.11 10.74
CA LYS A 117 21.33 1.93 11.68
C LYS A 117 21.58 1.24 13.02
N ASN A 118 21.30 -0.05 13.16
CA ASN A 118 21.43 -0.82 14.40
C ASN A 118 20.67 -0.17 15.59
N ILE A 119 19.51 0.41 15.34
CA ILE A 119 18.64 0.97 16.38
C ILE A 119 17.44 0.05 16.59
N LYS A 120 17.29 -0.50 17.79
CA LYS A 120 16.15 -1.34 18.16
C LYS A 120 15.09 -0.48 18.86
N ILE A 121 13.82 -0.64 18.46
CA ILE A 121 12.68 -0.03 19.18
C ILE A 121 12.36 -0.89 20.40
N LYS A 122 12.15 -0.22 21.56
CA LYS A 122 11.63 -0.81 22.78
C LYS A 122 10.32 -0.14 23.19
N GLY A 123 9.64 -0.76 24.15
CA GLY A 123 8.37 -0.28 24.70
C GLY A 123 7.22 -0.40 23.72
N LYS A 124 6.12 0.28 24.06
CA LYS A 124 4.87 0.21 23.31
C LYS A 124 4.98 0.95 21.98
N VAL A 125 4.46 0.32 20.94
CA VAL A 125 4.33 0.89 19.59
C VAL A 125 2.87 0.89 19.20
N PHE A 126 2.42 1.94 18.53
CA PHE A 126 1.12 2.01 17.86
C PHE A 126 1.35 2.27 16.37
N ASP A 127 0.79 1.43 15.53
CA ASP A 127 0.86 1.53 14.07
C ASP A 127 -0.52 1.89 13.52
N ILE A 128 -0.61 3.04 12.85
CA ILE A 128 -1.87 3.56 12.31
C ILE A 128 -2.40 2.66 11.19
N VAL A 129 -1.52 2.22 10.28
CA VAL A 129 -1.90 1.39 9.12
C VAL A 129 -2.41 0.03 9.59
N ILE A 130 -1.75 -0.60 10.56
CA ILE A 130 -2.16 -1.90 11.10
C ILE A 130 -3.46 -1.77 11.90
N ALA A 131 -3.61 -0.74 12.72
CA ALA A 131 -4.82 -0.51 13.48
C ALA A 131 -6.04 -0.30 12.55
N ASP A 132 -5.89 0.52 11.50
CA ASP A 132 -6.95 0.71 10.49
C ASP A 132 -7.25 -0.57 9.70
N TYR A 133 -6.21 -1.38 9.40
CA TYR A 133 -6.38 -2.67 8.74
C TYR A 133 -7.26 -3.63 9.54
N LEU A 134 -7.05 -3.71 10.83
CA LEU A 134 -7.85 -4.58 11.70
C LEU A 134 -9.31 -4.17 11.78
N ILE A 135 -9.58 -2.86 11.71
CA ILE A 135 -10.95 -2.32 11.76
C ILE A 135 -11.64 -2.51 10.42
N ASN A 136 -10.94 -2.26 9.31
CA ASN A 136 -11.52 -2.36 7.98
C ASN A 136 -10.46 -2.75 6.92
N PRO A 137 -10.36 -4.06 6.57
CA PRO A 137 -9.32 -4.56 5.68
C PRO A 137 -9.39 -4.05 4.23
N ASP A 138 -10.56 -3.62 3.76
CA ASP A 138 -10.81 -3.30 2.34
C ASP A 138 -10.61 -1.81 1.98
N THR A 139 -9.94 -1.02 2.84
CA THR A 139 -9.79 0.42 2.62
C THR A 139 -8.42 0.83 2.10
N ASN A 140 -8.36 2.02 1.47
CA ASN A 140 -7.11 2.67 1.09
C ASN A 140 -6.41 3.20 2.34
N ARG A 141 -5.20 2.72 2.61
CA ARG A 141 -4.39 3.04 3.81
C ARG A 141 -3.29 4.07 3.55
N THR A 142 -3.48 4.93 2.57
CA THR A 142 -2.65 6.13 2.46
C THR A 142 -3.07 7.16 3.53
N LEU A 143 -2.15 8.04 3.92
CA LEU A 143 -2.45 9.09 4.90
C LEU A 143 -3.65 9.93 4.45
N LEU A 144 -3.68 10.32 3.18
CA LEU A 144 -4.79 11.07 2.59
C LEU A 144 -6.11 10.26 2.61
N GLY A 145 -6.04 8.97 2.24
CA GLY A 145 -7.22 8.09 2.29
C GLY A 145 -7.81 7.96 3.71
N MET A 146 -6.97 7.90 4.73
CA MET A 146 -7.43 7.86 6.13
C MET A 146 -8.00 9.21 6.60
N ILE A 147 -7.38 10.32 6.19
CA ILE A 147 -7.89 11.67 6.45
C ILE A 147 -9.31 11.83 5.88
N GLN A 148 -9.50 11.43 4.63
CA GLN A 148 -10.80 11.49 3.95
C GLN A 148 -11.83 10.56 4.60
N LYS A 149 -11.44 9.32 4.89
CA LYS A 149 -12.32 8.30 5.51
C LYS A 149 -12.85 8.73 6.88
N HIS A 150 -12.02 9.42 7.67
CA HIS A 150 -12.36 9.81 9.04
C HIS A 150 -12.71 11.30 9.18
N ASP A 151 -12.93 12.01 8.06
CA ASP A 151 -13.27 13.44 8.00
C ASP A 151 -12.34 14.31 8.86
N ILE A 152 -11.03 14.02 8.87
CA ILE A 152 -10.06 14.74 9.68
C ILE A 152 -9.78 16.13 9.07
N PRO A 153 -10.03 17.22 9.76
CA PRO A 153 -9.75 18.56 9.24
C PRO A 153 -8.25 18.79 9.07
N THR A 154 -7.83 19.02 7.85
CA THR A 154 -6.42 19.29 7.46
C THR A 154 -6.34 20.32 6.36
N ILE A 155 -5.13 20.80 6.06
CA ILE A 155 -4.87 21.50 4.81
C ILE A 155 -5.03 20.53 3.62
N ASN A 156 -5.19 21.05 2.42
CA ASN A 156 -5.24 20.21 1.24
C ASN A 156 -3.83 19.71 0.86
N PHE A 157 -3.53 18.46 1.20
CA PHE A 157 -2.25 17.82 0.88
C PHE A 157 -1.98 17.70 -0.63
N GLU A 158 -3.02 17.62 -1.46
CA GLU A 158 -2.88 17.49 -2.92
C GLU A 158 -2.35 18.78 -3.58
N LEU A 159 -2.51 19.91 -2.91
CA LEU A 159 -2.02 21.22 -3.39
C LEU A 159 -0.57 21.50 -2.97
N LEU A 160 0.05 20.64 -2.14
CA LEU A 160 1.41 20.85 -1.67
C LEU A 160 2.43 20.39 -2.71
N ASN A 161 3.30 21.31 -3.11
CA ASN A 161 4.44 21.02 -3.97
C ASN A 161 5.67 20.70 -3.12
N LEU A 162 5.98 19.41 -2.93
CA LEU A 162 7.09 18.95 -2.08
C LEU A 162 8.49 19.36 -2.57
N ASN A 163 8.61 20.24 -3.57
CA ASN A 163 9.86 20.87 -3.98
C ASN A 163 10.14 22.18 -3.22
N THR A 164 9.18 22.72 -2.44
CA THR A 164 9.38 23.93 -1.63
C THR A 164 9.52 23.59 -0.15
N GLU A 165 10.40 24.30 0.57
CA GLU A 165 10.57 24.10 2.01
C GLU A 165 9.29 24.41 2.81
N GLU A 166 8.51 25.37 2.35
CA GLU A 166 7.25 25.73 2.99
C GLU A 166 6.24 24.59 2.89
N ASP A 167 6.07 23.99 1.72
CA ASP A 167 5.13 22.89 1.52
C ASP A 167 5.58 21.62 2.24
N ILE A 168 6.90 21.31 2.22
CA ILE A 168 7.47 20.23 3.02
C ILE A 168 7.19 20.44 4.50
N SER A 169 7.40 21.66 5.01
CA SER A 169 7.12 22.00 6.40
C SER A 169 5.65 21.85 6.77
N ASN A 170 4.75 22.35 5.91
CA ASN A 170 3.32 22.19 6.09
C ASN A 170 2.91 20.73 6.08
N TYR A 171 3.45 19.93 5.16
CA TYR A 171 3.17 18.50 5.09
C TYR A 171 3.62 17.77 6.36
N LEU A 172 4.84 18.05 6.86
CA LEU A 172 5.38 17.46 8.08
C LEU A 172 4.54 17.83 9.31
N ILE A 173 4.11 19.08 9.43
CA ILE A 173 3.30 19.56 10.56
C ILE A 173 1.94 18.86 10.54
N GLU A 174 1.26 18.86 9.42
CA GLU A 174 -0.08 18.26 9.33
C GLU A 174 -0.04 16.74 9.52
N SER A 175 0.93 16.05 8.89
CA SER A 175 1.08 14.60 9.07
C SER A 175 1.29 14.22 10.53
N ALA A 176 2.17 14.93 11.24
CA ALA A 176 2.42 14.68 12.67
C ALA A 176 1.19 14.94 13.56
N SER A 177 0.41 15.96 13.21
CA SER A 177 -0.86 16.21 13.90
C SER A 177 -1.88 15.10 13.66
N VAL A 178 -2.02 14.68 12.41
CA VAL A 178 -2.96 13.63 11.98
C VAL A 178 -2.62 12.29 12.65
N LEU A 179 -1.33 11.96 12.84
CA LEU A 179 -0.93 10.75 13.56
C LEU A 179 -1.57 10.65 14.94
N ILE A 180 -1.54 11.74 15.72
CA ILE A 180 -2.11 11.75 17.06
C ILE A 180 -3.64 11.67 17.05
N VAL A 181 -4.27 12.35 16.08
CA VAL A 181 -5.73 12.29 15.91
C VAL A 181 -6.16 10.88 15.54
N LEU A 182 -5.52 10.27 14.55
CA LEU A 182 -5.80 8.89 14.12
C LEU A 182 -5.53 7.90 15.25
N LYS A 183 -4.42 8.03 15.97
CA LYS A 183 -4.12 7.16 17.12
C LYS A 183 -5.25 7.17 18.14
N ASN A 184 -5.73 8.35 18.52
CA ASN A 184 -6.79 8.46 19.53
C ASN A 184 -8.11 7.85 19.02
N LEU A 185 -8.49 8.15 17.78
CA LEU A 185 -9.69 7.63 17.15
C LEU A 185 -9.64 6.11 16.99
N LEU A 186 -8.57 5.58 16.39
CA LEU A 186 -8.43 4.15 16.13
C LEU A 186 -8.26 3.35 17.44
N SER A 187 -7.59 3.90 18.46
CA SER A 187 -7.49 3.24 19.76
C SER A 187 -8.85 3.01 20.40
N GLY A 188 -9.75 4.00 20.34
CA GLY A 188 -11.12 3.85 20.85
C GLY A 188 -11.88 2.74 20.12
N ILE A 189 -11.82 2.72 18.78
CA ILE A 189 -12.49 1.68 17.99
C ILE A 189 -11.89 0.29 18.27
N ILE A 190 -10.57 0.17 18.38
CA ILE A 190 -9.88 -1.08 18.73
C ILE A 190 -10.32 -1.61 20.10
N GLU A 191 -10.46 -0.72 21.08
CA GLU A 191 -10.96 -1.04 22.42
C GLU A 191 -12.43 -1.51 22.37
N ASP A 192 -13.29 -0.72 21.76
CA ASP A 192 -14.73 -1.03 21.61
C ASP A 192 -14.97 -2.36 20.88
N THR A 193 -14.14 -2.68 19.89
CA THR A 193 -14.23 -3.93 19.11
C THR A 193 -13.42 -5.10 19.71
N ARG A 194 -12.73 -4.88 20.83
CA ARG A 194 -11.91 -5.89 21.55
C ARG A 194 -10.76 -6.46 20.69
N LEU A 195 -10.19 -5.63 19.83
CA LEU A 195 -9.09 -6.04 18.93
C LEU A 195 -7.69 -5.79 19.51
N GLU A 196 -7.57 -5.27 20.76
CA GLU A 196 -6.25 -4.94 21.35
C GLU A 196 -5.31 -6.16 21.43
N LYS A 197 -5.82 -7.32 21.82
CA LYS A 197 -5.00 -8.54 21.87
C LYS A 197 -4.47 -8.93 20.51
N LEU A 198 -5.28 -8.78 19.46
CA LEU A 198 -4.86 -9.06 18.09
C LEU A 198 -3.80 -8.05 17.65
N LEU A 199 -4.04 -6.75 17.87
CA LEU A 199 -3.10 -5.69 17.53
C LEU A 199 -1.74 -5.88 18.22
N TYR A 200 -1.73 -5.97 19.56
CA TYR A 200 -0.49 -5.91 20.33
C TYR A 200 0.23 -7.25 20.45
N ASN A 201 -0.49 -8.39 20.43
CA ASN A 201 0.10 -9.70 20.64
C ASN A 201 0.36 -10.48 19.35
N VAL A 202 -0.25 -10.06 18.23
CA VAL A 202 -0.11 -10.75 16.94
C VAL A 202 0.45 -9.80 15.86
N GLU A 203 -0.31 -8.79 15.48
CA GLU A 203 0.01 -7.98 14.29
C GLU A 203 1.29 -7.15 14.45
N LEU A 204 1.44 -6.43 15.56
CA LEU A 204 2.64 -5.64 15.78
C LEU A 204 3.91 -6.49 15.96
N PRO A 205 3.92 -7.60 16.70
CA PRO A 205 5.06 -8.54 16.71
C PRO A 205 5.38 -9.13 15.33
N LEU A 206 4.35 -9.41 14.49
CA LEU A 206 4.52 -9.94 13.16
C LEU A 206 5.31 -9.00 12.24
N VAL A 207 5.24 -7.69 12.43
CA VAL A 207 6.05 -6.71 11.68
C VAL A 207 7.53 -7.06 11.69
N LYS A 208 8.08 -7.42 12.87
CA LYS A 208 9.50 -7.78 13.01
C LYS A 208 9.84 -9.07 12.25
N VAL A 209 8.91 -10.04 12.28
CA VAL A 209 9.08 -11.32 11.57
C VAL A 209 9.10 -11.08 10.07
N LEU A 210 8.14 -10.31 9.54
CA LEU A 210 8.07 -9.96 8.12
C LEU A 210 9.30 -9.20 7.66
N LEU A 211 9.79 -8.24 8.46
CA LEU A 211 11.03 -7.52 8.15
C LEU A 211 12.25 -8.45 8.11
N CYS A 212 12.33 -9.40 9.05
CA CYS A 212 13.40 -10.39 9.04
C CYS A 212 13.34 -11.27 7.77
N MET A 213 12.16 -11.71 7.38
CA MET A 213 11.95 -12.48 6.14
C MET A 213 12.33 -11.66 4.89
N GLU A 214 11.92 -10.40 4.83
CA GLU A 214 12.25 -9.50 3.71
C GLU A 214 13.75 -9.20 3.61
N ASN A 215 14.41 -9.00 4.76
CA ASN A 215 15.87 -8.78 4.77
C ASN A 215 16.69 -10.02 4.41
N ASN A 216 16.21 -11.21 4.80
CA ASN A 216 16.87 -12.46 4.44
C ASN A 216 16.66 -12.79 2.96
N GLY A 217 15.58 -12.30 2.37
CA GLY A 217 15.21 -12.58 0.98
C GLY A 217 14.93 -14.06 0.73
N ILE A 218 14.83 -14.42 -0.53
CA ILE A 218 14.65 -15.79 -1.03
C ILE A 218 15.62 -16.05 -2.18
N SER A 219 16.30 -17.19 -2.14
CA SER A 219 17.21 -17.58 -3.21
C SER A 219 16.44 -17.99 -4.48
N ILE A 220 16.85 -17.46 -5.63
CA ILE A 220 16.27 -17.75 -6.94
C ILE A 220 17.31 -18.38 -7.83
N ASN A 221 17.00 -19.56 -8.43
CA ASN A 221 17.85 -20.20 -9.41
C ASN A 221 17.56 -19.61 -10.81
N LYS A 222 18.38 -18.63 -11.23
CA LYS A 222 18.25 -17.95 -12.50
C LYS A 222 18.32 -18.89 -13.72
N ASN A 223 19.23 -19.89 -13.67
CA ASN A 223 19.40 -20.84 -14.78
C ASN A 223 18.17 -21.71 -14.98
N SER A 224 17.57 -22.18 -13.88
CA SER A 224 16.31 -22.95 -13.95
C SER A 224 15.16 -22.10 -14.52
N LEU A 225 15.08 -20.82 -14.16
CA LEU A 225 14.07 -19.92 -14.74
C LEU A 225 14.29 -19.69 -16.24
N LEU A 226 15.54 -19.53 -16.70
CA LEU A 226 15.86 -19.38 -18.12
C LEU A 226 15.47 -20.62 -18.90
N ALA A 227 15.84 -21.82 -18.45
CA ALA A 227 15.45 -23.07 -19.07
C ALA A 227 13.93 -23.26 -19.12
N TYR A 228 13.25 -22.86 -18.06
CA TYR A 228 11.79 -22.90 -17.99
C TYR A 228 11.14 -21.88 -18.94
N SER A 229 11.72 -20.68 -19.09
CA SER A 229 11.30 -19.66 -20.06
C SER A 229 11.31 -20.21 -21.48
N GLU A 230 12.40 -20.87 -21.88
CA GLU A 230 12.50 -21.50 -23.21
C GLU A 230 11.45 -22.59 -23.43
N SER A 231 11.23 -23.42 -22.40
CA SER A 231 10.20 -24.48 -22.46
C SER A 231 8.79 -23.89 -22.60
N LEU A 232 8.46 -22.86 -21.83
CA LEU A 232 7.16 -22.17 -21.90
C LEU A 232 6.97 -21.50 -23.27
N THR A 233 8.00 -20.83 -23.79
CA THR A 233 7.95 -20.18 -25.10
C THR A 233 7.62 -21.17 -26.20
N LYS A 234 8.24 -22.35 -26.18
CA LYS A 234 7.93 -23.43 -27.15
C LYS A 234 6.48 -23.92 -27.06
N LYS A 235 5.98 -24.10 -25.80
CA LYS A 235 4.58 -24.51 -25.56
C LYS A 235 3.58 -23.44 -26.00
N ILE A 236 3.86 -22.17 -25.71
CA ILE A 236 3.03 -21.03 -26.15
C ILE A 236 2.96 -20.97 -27.66
N SER A 237 4.10 -21.07 -28.35
CA SER A 237 4.15 -21.05 -29.83
C SER A 237 3.40 -22.24 -30.49
N LEU A 238 3.39 -23.40 -29.82
CA LEU A 238 2.59 -24.54 -30.30
C LEU A 238 1.08 -24.27 -30.12
N LEU A 239 0.67 -23.75 -28.94
CA LEU A 239 -0.73 -23.38 -28.67
C LEU A 239 -1.21 -22.28 -29.61
N GLU A 240 -0.39 -21.26 -29.91
CA GLU A 240 -0.71 -20.23 -30.90
C GLU A 240 -1.01 -20.83 -32.29
N LYS A 241 -0.15 -21.75 -32.74
CA LYS A 241 -0.37 -22.45 -34.03
C LYS A 241 -1.68 -23.22 -34.02
N ASN A 242 -1.96 -23.98 -32.97
CA ASN A 242 -3.20 -24.75 -32.83
C ASN A 242 -4.44 -23.84 -32.80
N ILE A 243 -4.39 -22.74 -32.06
CA ILE A 243 -5.48 -21.75 -32.01
C ILE A 243 -5.72 -21.12 -33.38
N PHE A 244 -4.66 -20.76 -34.13
CA PHE A 244 -4.80 -20.17 -35.45
C PHE A 244 -5.31 -21.19 -36.47
N LEU A 245 -4.88 -22.43 -36.38
CA LEU A 245 -5.43 -23.51 -37.22
C LEU A 245 -6.92 -23.75 -36.96
N ALA A 246 -7.31 -23.83 -35.67
CA ALA A 246 -8.69 -24.06 -35.29
C ALA A 246 -9.63 -22.88 -35.60
N SER A 247 -9.12 -21.66 -35.58
CA SER A 247 -9.89 -20.43 -35.90
C SER A 247 -9.82 -20.04 -37.37
N GLU A 248 -8.90 -20.63 -38.16
CA GLU A 248 -8.61 -20.31 -39.57
C GLU A 248 -8.19 -18.85 -39.81
N ILE A 249 -7.79 -18.13 -38.76
CA ILE A 249 -7.29 -16.75 -38.84
C ILE A 249 -6.18 -16.50 -37.83
N LYS A 250 -5.31 -15.52 -38.13
CA LYS A 250 -4.34 -14.99 -37.21
C LYS A 250 -4.93 -13.75 -36.52
N PHE A 251 -4.84 -13.68 -35.19
CA PHE A 251 -5.32 -12.59 -34.41
C PHE A 251 -4.51 -12.47 -33.09
N ASN A 252 -4.66 -11.37 -32.34
CA ASN A 252 -4.01 -11.26 -31.05
C ASN A 252 -4.85 -12.00 -29.98
N ILE A 253 -4.38 -13.21 -29.59
CA ILE A 253 -5.04 -14.07 -28.58
C ILE A 253 -5.10 -13.37 -27.20
N ALA A 254 -4.15 -12.49 -26.89
CA ALA A 254 -4.14 -11.72 -25.66
C ALA A 254 -5.15 -10.55 -25.65
N SER A 255 -5.72 -10.19 -26.81
CA SER A 255 -6.74 -9.15 -26.93
C SER A 255 -8.13 -9.71 -26.63
N PRO A 256 -8.80 -9.32 -25.52
CA PRO A 256 -10.15 -9.81 -25.21
C PRO A 256 -11.17 -9.53 -26.32
N LYS A 257 -11.03 -8.38 -26.99
CA LYS A 257 -11.92 -7.97 -28.10
C LYS A 257 -11.79 -8.91 -29.30
N GLN A 258 -10.54 -9.10 -29.79
CA GLN A 258 -10.31 -9.95 -30.95
C GLN A 258 -10.67 -11.41 -30.67
N LEU A 259 -10.29 -11.89 -29.49
CA LEU A 259 -10.65 -13.23 -29.05
C LEU A 259 -12.16 -13.44 -28.97
N GLY A 260 -12.88 -12.46 -28.38
CA GLY A 260 -14.35 -12.51 -28.33
C GLY A 260 -15.00 -12.55 -29.72
N ASP A 261 -14.51 -11.75 -30.66
CA ASP A 261 -15.00 -11.75 -32.06
C ASP A 261 -14.78 -13.09 -32.72
N VAL A 262 -13.61 -13.71 -32.54
CA VAL A 262 -13.29 -15.03 -33.10
C VAL A 262 -14.20 -16.10 -32.53
N LEU A 263 -14.30 -16.20 -31.20
CA LEU A 263 -15.05 -17.29 -30.55
C LEU A 263 -16.56 -17.16 -30.74
N PHE A 264 -17.12 -15.96 -30.71
CA PHE A 264 -18.57 -15.77 -30.66
C PHE A 264 -19.17 -15.26 -31.97
N ASN A 265 -18.47 -14.46 -32.78
CA ASN A 265 -18.97 -14.02 -34.09
C ASN A 265 -18.60 -15.01 -35.21
N LYS A 266 -17.32 -15.41 -35.30
CA LYS A 266 -16.85 -16.28 -36.36
C LYS A 266 -17.18 -17.76 -36.09
N MET A 267 -16.72 -18.30 -34.95
CA MET A 267 -16.87 -19.70 -34.59
C MET A 267 -18.24 -20.06 -33.99
N LYS A 268 -18.97 -19.04 -33.48
CA LYS A 268 -20.32 -19.18 -32.87
C LYS A 268 -20.39 -20.26 -31.78
N LEU A 269 -19.36 -20.32 -30.92
CA LEU A 269 -19.24 -21.34 -29.89
C LEU A 269 -20.26 -21.17 -28.72
N SER A 270 -21.08 -20.13 -28.73
CA SER A 270 -22.14 -19.91 -27.76
C SER A 270 -23.28 -19.13 -28.41
N ASP A 271 -24.53 -19.55 -28.15
CA ASP A 271 -25.73 -18.86 -28.64
C ASP A 271 -26.00 -17.55 -27.87
N LYS A 272 -25.58 -17.47 -26.60
CA LYS A 272 -25.82 -16.32 -25.71
C LYS A 272 -24.54 -15.91 -24.97
N PRO A 273 -23.53 -15.39 -25.69
CA PRO A 273 -22.28 -14.98 -25.06
C PRO A 273 -22.52 -13.77 -24.16
N LYS A 274 -21.93 -13.79 -22.95
CA LYS A 274 -22.01 -12.68 -22.00
C LYS A 274 -21.24 -11.47 -22.55
N LYS A 275 -21.84 -10.28 -22.40
CA LYS A 275 -21.19 -9.01 -22.74
C LYS A 275 -20.77 -8.25 -21.50
N THR A 276 -19.70 -7.48 -21.62
CA THR A 276 -19.24 -6.52 -20.62
C THR A 276 -20.12 -5.27 -20.59
N LYS A 277 -19.94 -4.40 -19.62
CA LYS A 277 -20.64 -3.11 -19.56
C LYS A 277 -20.39 -2.23 -20.79
N SER A 278 -19.25 -2.40 -21.47
CA SER A 278 -18.89 -1.71 -22.72
C SER A 278 -19.42 -2.38 -24.00
N GLY A 279 -20.26 -3.42 -23.87
CA GLY A 279 -20.87 -4.11 -25.02
C GLY A 279 -19.99 -5.15 -25.71
N GLN A 280 -18.73 -5.34 -25.30
CA GLN A 280 -17.82 -6.36 -25.85
C GLN A 280 -18.13 -7.74 -25.25
N PHE A 281 -17.80 -8.80 -25.99
CA PHE A 281 -17.90 -10.16 -25.47
C PHE A 281 -16.93 -10.37 -24.30
N SER A 282 -17.43 -10.96 -23.21
CA SER A 282 -16.60 -11.33 -22.09
C SER A 282 -15.84 -12.62 -22.39
N THR A 283 -14.52 -12.55 -22.36
CA THR A 283 -13.63 -13.71 -22.50
C THR A 283 -12.86 -13.98 -21.22
N ASN A 284 -13.41 -13.59 -20.05
CA ASN A 284 -12.77 -13.91 -18.77
C ASN A 284 -12.75 -15.42 -18.53
N GLU A 285 -11.90 -15.86 -17.62
CA GLU A 285 -11.68 -17.29 -17.36
C GLU A 285 -12.99 -18.01 -16.99
N SER A 286 -13.83 -17.40 -16.17
CA SER A 286 -15.11 -18.01 -15.75
C SER A 286 -16.08 -18.22 -16.91
N GLU A 287 -16.07 -17.37 -17.94
CA GLU A 287 -16.92 -17.54 -19.13
C GLU A 287 -16.32 -18.60 -20.09
N LEU A 288 -15.00 -18.63 -20.24
CA LEU A 288 -14.34 -19.66 -21.07
C LEU A 288 -14.46 -21.05 -20.44
N LEU A 289 -14.40 -21.16 -19.10
CA LEU A 289 -14.59 -22.46 -18.40
C LEU A 289 -15.99 -23.05 -18.61
N LYS A 290 -17.01 -22.24 -18.86
CA LYS A 290 -18.36 -22.74 -19.21
C LYS A 290 -18.39 -23.42 -20.59
N LEU A 291 -17.45 -23.05 -21.46
CA LEU A 291 -17.32 -23.62 -22.81
C LEU A 291 -16.26 -24.74 -22.87
N LYS A 292 -15.67 -25.11 -21.73
CA LYS A 292 -14.68 -26.17 -21.67
C LYS A 292 -15.26 -27.49 -22.19
N GLY A 293 -14.54 -28.19 -23.06
CA GLY A 293 -14.96 -29.44 -23.70
C GLY A 293 -15.92 -29.28 -24.89
N THR A 294 -16.40 -28.07 -25.21
CA THR A 294 -17.23 -27.86 -26.42
C THR A 294 -16.39 -27.80 -27.68
N HIS A 295 -15.19 -27.28 -27.59
CA HIS A 295 -14.24 -27.19 -28.71
C HIS A 295 -12.80 -27.09 -28.19
N GLN A 296 -11.86 -27.78 -28.80
CA GLN A 296 -10.46 -27.85 -28.37
C GLN A 296 -9.80 -26.46 -28.26
N ILE A 297 -10.20 -25.48 -29.07
CA ILE A 297 -9.68 -24.12 -29.02
C ILE A 297 -9.84 -23.46 -27.64
N ILE A 298 -10.89 -23.82 -26.90
CA ILE A 298 -11.14 -23.26 -25.56
C ILE A 298 -10.08 -23.74 -24.57
N ASP A 299 -9.77 -25.03 -24.60
CA ASP A 299 -8.74 -25.62 -23.76
C ASP A 299 -7.35 -25.05 -24.10
N ASP A 300 -7.05 -24.92 -25.42
CA ASP A 300 -5.80 -24.32 -25.89
C ASP A 300 -5.67 -22.83 -25.44
N ILE A 301 -6.74 -22.03 -25.50
CA ILE A 301 -6.74 -20.64 -25.06
C ILE A 301 -6.53 -20.53 -23.54
N LEU A 302 -7.18 -21.39 -22.74
CA LEU A 302 -7.00 -21.40 -21.28
C LEU A 302 -5.55 -21.75 -20.93
N LEU A 303 -4.96 -22.76 -21.58
CA LEU A 303 -3.55 -23.11 -21.40
C LEU A 303 -2.60 -22.02 -21.88
N PHE A 304 -2.87 -21.40 -23.04
CA PHE A 304 -2.10 -20.28 -23.56
C PHE A 304 -2.04 -19.13 -22.55
N ARG A 305 -3.18 -18.73 -21.99
CA ARG A 305 -3.25 -17.67 -20.97
C ARG A 305 -2.48 -18.03 -19.71
N THR A 306 -2.60 -19.27 -19.24
CA THR A 306 -1.87 -19.76 -18.08
C THR A 306 -0.36 -19.69 -18.32
N TYR A 307 0.14 -20.21 -19.44
CA TYR A 307 1.56 -20.19 -19.76
C TYR A 307 2.08 -18.79 -20.03
N GLN A 308 1.30 -17.95 -20.71
CA GLN A 308 1.66 -16.56 -20.95
C GLN A 308 1.80 -15.76 -19.65
N LYS A 309 0.86 -15.95 -18.70
CA LYS A 309 0.93 -15.32 -17.38
C LYS A 309 2.15 -15.81 -16.59
N LEU A 310 2.41 -17.13 -16.57
CA LEU A 310 3.59 -17.69 -15.93
C LEU A 310 4.88 -17.10 -16.52
N LEU A 311 4.97 -17.05 -17.84
CA LEU A 311 6.14 -16.54 -18.54
C LEU A 311 6.39 -15.06 -18.24
N THR A 312 5.37 -14.22 -18.40
CA THR A 312 5.54 -12.76 -18.29
C THR A 312 5.59 -12.27 -16.85
N THR A 313 4.72 -12.79 -15.98
CA THR A 313 4.57 -12.27 -14.61
C THR A 313 5.62 -12.82 -13.65
N TYR A 314 6.07 -14.05 -13.86
CA TYR A 314 6.97 -14.73 -12.93
C TYR A 314 8.33 -15.07 -13.57
N VAL A 315 8.34 -15.87 -14.63
CA VAL A 315 9.58 -16.48 -15.13
C VAL A 315 10.55 -15.45 -15.69
N ASN A 316 10.04 -14.47 -16.45
CA ASN A 316 10.86 -13.40 -17.01
C ASN A 316 11.02 -12.19 -16.05
N ALA A 317 10.09 -11.99 -15.12
CA ALA A 317 10.13 -10.86 -14.22
C ALA A 317 11.02 -11.10 -12.99
N LEU A 318 10.96 -12.29 -12.36
CA LEU A 318 11.73 -12.59 -11.16
C LEU A 318 13.25 -12.43 -11.32
N PRO A 319 13.88 -12.85 -12.44
CA PRO A 319 15.32 -12.63 -12.62
C PRO A 319 15.76 -11.16 -12.62
N LEU A 320 14.85 -10.22 -12.95
CA LEU A 320 15.13 -8.79 -12.96
C LEU A 320 15.09 -8.17 -11.55
N LEU A 321 14.52 -8.88 -10.57
CA LEU A 321 14.37 -8.45 -9.18
C LEU A 321 15.48 -9.03 -8.28
N ILE A 322 16.40 -9.81 -8.84
CA ILE A 322 17.51 -10.38 -8.07
C ILE A 322 18.42 -9.25 -7.62
N ASP A 323 18.59 -9.12 -6.29
CA ASP A 323 19.58 -8.25 -5.71
C ASP A 323 20.98 -8.83 -5.97
N PRO A 324 21.92 -8.06 -6.55
CA PRO A 324 23.26 -8.53 -6.82
C PRO A 324 24.16 -8.63 -5.58
N HIS A 325 23.68 -8.21 -4.40
CA HIS A 325 24.47 -8.13 -3.15
C HIS A 325 24.18 -9.24 -2.16
#